data_87782151f53eec95a82ca2e1f556545c
#
_entry.id   87782151f53eec95a82ca2e1f556545c
#
_cell.length_a   1.000
_cell.length_b   1.000
_cell.length_c   1.000
_cell.angle_alpha   90.00
_cell.angle_beta   90.00
_cell.angle_gamma   90.00
#
_symmetry.space_group_name_H-M   'P 1'
#
loop_
_entity.id
_entity.type
_entity.pdbx_description
1 polymer ?
#
loop_
_entity_poly.entity_id
_entity_poly.type
_entity_poly.pdbx_seq_one_letter_code
_entity_poly.pdbx_strand_id
1 'polypeptide(L)'
;MKRGEVRWYRFARPDKKRPVLIMTRDSVLEYLGEVTVAPITTTVRDIASEVFLSKADGMPQDCAVNCDHMQTVARAKIGDLITSLPSPRMTDVGRAIRFALDISRVEALLSEGGSGRSSAGG
;
A
#
# COMPACT_ATOMS: atom_id res chain seq x y z
N MET A 1 0.26 -12.46 8.34
CA MET A 1 0.12 -11.16 7.63
C MET A 1 0.99 -11.18 6.40
N LYS A 2 0.43 -10.73 5.28
CA LYS A 2 1.15 -10.71 4.01
C LYS A 2 0.92 -9.40 3.29
N ARG A 3 1.88 -9.01 2.47
CA ARG A 3 1.73 -7.86 1.59
C ARG A 3 0.53 -8.07 0.68
N GLY A 4 -0.27 -7.03 0.51
CA GLY A 4 -1.48 -7.09 -0.31
C GLY A 4 -2.74 -7.43 0.45
N GLU A 5 -2.62 -7.82 1.71
CA GLU A 5 -3.81 -8.01 2.53
C GLU A 5 -4.40 -6.67 2.91
N VAL A 6 -5.74 -6.62 2.93
CA VAL A 6 -6.48 -5.48 3.45
C VAL A 6 -6.99 -5.89 4.83
N ARG A 7 -6.63 -5.11 5.83
CA ARG A 7 -6.98 -5.41 7.22
C ARG A 7 -7.54 -4.19 7.92
N TRP A 8 -8.30 -4.43 8.97
CA TRP A 8 -8.80 -3.35 9.81
C TRP A 8 -7.65 -2.75 10.61
N TYR A 9 -7.70 -1.45 10.82
CA TYR A 9 -6.76 -0.73 11.66
C TYR A 9 -7.50 0.36 12.41
N ARG A 10 -7.19 0.51 13.72
CA ARG A 10 -7.85 1.52 14.53
C ARG A 10 -6.95 2.75 14.62
N PHE A 11 -7.36 3.78 13.94
CA PHE A 11 -6.62 5.04 13.96
C PHE A 11 -6.86 5.78 15.27
N ALA A 12 -6.00 6.76 15.54
CA ALA A 12 -6.15 7.60 16.72
C ALA A 12 -7.44 8.38 16.66
N ARG A 13 -7.77 9.01 17.75
CA ARG A 13 -9.05 9.70 17.89
C ARG A 13 -9.36 10.69 16.79
N PRO A 14 -10.61 10.86 16.40
CA PRO A 14 -11.72 10.04 16.91
C PRO A 14 -11.53 8.62 16.46
N ASP A 15 -11.77 7.73 17.38
CA ASP A 15 -11.39 6.36 17.26
C ASP A 15 -12.21 5.62 16.24
N LYS A 16 -11.69 5.43 15.07
CA LYS A 16 -12.39 4.74 14.01
C LYS A 16 -11.55 3.63 13.42
N LYS A 17 -12.20 2.50 13.18
CA LYS A 17 -11.59 1.42 12.43
C LYS A 17 -11.74 1.73 10.96
N ARG A 18 -10.66 1.59 10.23
CA ARG A 18 -10.64 1.77 8.78
C ARG A 18 -9.81 0.69 8.15
N PRO A 19 -10.13 0.32 6.91
CA PRO A 19 -9.30 -0.63 6.19
C PRO A 19 -7.96 0.02 5.83
N VAL A 20 -6.91 -0.79 5.88
CA VAL A 20 -5.59 -0.39 5.38
C VAL A 20 -5.03 -1.52 4.53
N LEU A 21 -4.23 -1.16 3.53
CA LEU A 21 -3.55 -2.13 2.67
C LEU A 21 -2.13 -2.33 3.19
N ILE A 22 -1.75 -3.59 3.40
CA ILE A 22 -0.40 -3.93 3.86
C ILE A 22 0.57 -3.78 2.71
N MET A 23 1.55 -2.89 2.88
CA MET A 23 2.50 -2.52 1.83
C MET A 23 3.89 -3.08 2.01
N THR A 24 4.29 -3.36 3.24
CA THR A 24 5.63 -3.87 3.53
C THR A 24 5.85 -5.21 2.83
N ARG A 25 7.05 -5.41 2.29
CA ARG A 25 7.39 -6.65 1.59
C ARG A 25 7.37 -7.87 2.52
N ASP A 26 6.95 -9.00 1.96
CA ASP A 26 6.76 -10.21 2.75
C ASP A 26 8.03 -10.69 3.44
N SER A 27 9.18 -10.48 2.83
CA SER A 27 10.44 -11.01 3.35
C SER A 27 10.80 -10.49 4.74
N VAL A 28 10.24 -9.36 5.16
CA VAL A 28 10.53 -8.80 6.48
C VAL A 28 9.30 -8.63 7.36
N LEU A 29 8.12 -8.93 6.85
CA LEU A 29 6.88 -8.69 7.60
C LEU A 29 6.85 -9.40 8.95
N GLU A 30 7.41 -10.60 9.04
CA GLU A 30 7.40 -11.36 10.28
C GLU A 30 8.34 -10.80 11.33
N TYR A 31 9.30 -9.99 10.91
CA TYR A 31 10.36 -9.55 11.80
C TYR A 31 10.21 -8.11 12.25
N LEU A 32 9.38 -7.32 11.58
CA LEU A 32 9.25 -5.91 11.89
C LEU A 32 8.13 -5.68 12.89
N GLY A 33 8.37 -4.82 13.86
CA GLY A 33 7.33 -4.41 14.81
C GLY A 33 6.42 -3.34 14.23
N GLU A 34 6.82 -2.74 13.11
CA GLU A 34 6.04 -1.72 12.41
C GLU A 34 5.88 -2.10 10.96
N VAL A 35 4.78 -1.67 10.36
CA VAL A 35 4.42 -2.05 9.00
C VAL A 35 3.96 -0.80 8.26
N THR A 36 4.38 -0.65 7.00
CA THR A 36 3.90 0.43 6.16
C THR A 36 2.57 0.02 5.55
N VAL A 37 1.59 0.90 5.67
CA VAL A 37 0.24 0.67 5.16
C VAL A 37 -0.23 1.87 4.36
N ALA A 38 -1.18 1.63 3.45
CA ALA A 38 -1.87 2.69 2.73
C ALA A 38 -3.33 2.69 3.22
N PRO A 39 -3.83 3.83 3.70
CA PRO A 39 -5.22 3.88 4.18
C PRO A 39 -6.19 3.77 3.02
N ILE A 40 -7.36 3.19 3.30
CA ILE A 40 -8.42 3.03 2.30
C ILE A 40 -9.57 3.94 2.72
N THR A 41 -10.04 4.75 1.79
CA THR A 41 -11.08 5.74 2.04
C THR A 41 -12.30 5.48 1.18
N THR A 42 -13.48 5.81 1.69
CA THR A 42 -14.71 5.77 0.90
C THR A 42 -14.89 7.03 0.07
N THR A 43 -14.06 8.05 0.31
CA THR A 43 -14.06 9.27 -0.51
C THR A 43 -13.14 9.04 -1.70
N VAL A 44 -13.73 8.65 -2.83
CA VAL A 44 -12.97 8.35 -4.04
C VAL A 44 -12.82 9.61 -4.86
N ARG A 45 -11.56 9.97 -5.18
CA ARG A 45 -11.26 11.19 -5.94
C ARG A 45 -10.93 10.92 -7.40
N ASP A 46 -10.70 9.65 -7.75
CA ASP A 46 -10.38 9.26 -9.11
C ASP A 46 -9.12 9.96 -9.61
N ILE A 47 -8.05 9.88 -8.83
CA ILE A 47 -6.76 10.47 -9.18
C ILE A 47 -5.70 9.38 -9.24
N ALA A 48 -4.57 9.69 -9.90
CA ALA A 48 -3.55 8.69 -10.20
C ALA A 48 -2.85 8.11 -8.97
N SER A 49 -2.91 8.78 -7.83
CA SER A 49 -2.34 8.27 -6.59
C SER A 49 -3.30 7.39 -5.81
N GLU A 50 -4.48 7.12 -6.36
CA GLU A 50 -5.47 6.24 -5.74
C GLU A 50 -5.70 5.02 -6.59
N VAL A 51 -6.11 3.91 -5.95
CA VAL A 51 -6.54 2.70 -6.65
C VAL A 51 -7.96 2.40 -6.21
N PHE A 52 -8.90 2.46 -7.15
CA PHE A 52 -10.29 2.18 -6.88
C PHE A 52 -10.51 0.70 -6.58
N LEU A 53 -11.24 0.41 -5.53
CA LEU A 53 -11.61 -0.95 -5.14
C LEU A 53 -13.12 -1.04 -4.96
N SER A 54 -13.67 -2.22 -5.24
CA SER A 54 -15.09 -2.45 -5.12
C SER A 54 -15.37 -3.82 -4.53
N LYS A 55 -16.62 -4.24 -4.55
CA LYS A 55 -16.98 -5.58 -4.09
C LYS A 55 -16.29 -6.67 -4.91
N ALA A 56 -15.96 -6.38 -6.16
CA ALA A 56 -15.24 -7.33 -7.00
C ALA A 56 -13.85 -7.62 -6.43
N ASP A 57 -13.29 -6.70 -5.66
CA ASP A 57 -11.99 -6.86 -5.01
C ASP A 57 -12.13 -7.43 -3.60
N GLY A 58 -13.35 -7.70 -3.17
CA GLY A 58 -13.60 -8.25 -1.84
C GLY A 58 -13.88 -7.19 -0.78
N MET A 59 -14.08 -5.93 -1.19
CA MET A 59 -14.38 -4.87 -0.25
C MET A 59 -15.87 -4.77 0.02
N PRO A 60 -16.29 -4.32 1.21
CA PRO A 60 -17.72 -4.20 1.51
C PRO A 60 -18.41 -3.11 0.73
N GLN A 61 -17.68 -2.13 0.22
CA GLN A 61 -18.25 -1.03 -0.56
C GLN A 61 -17.16 -0.40 -1.42
N ASP A 62 -17.59 0.46 -2.34
CA ASP A 62 -16.65 1.20 -3.18
C ASP A 62 -15.75 2.08 -2.33
N CYS A 63 -14.46 2.07 -2.64
CA CYS A 63 -13.46 2.78 -1.87
C CYS A 63 -12.20 2.93 -2.70
N ALA A 64 -11.17 3.54 -2.13
CA ALA A 64 -9.90 3.71 -2.84
C ALA A 64 -8.73 3.60 -1.88
N VAL A 65 -7.66 2.96 -2.35
CA VAL A 65 -6.38 2.95 -1.64
C VAL A 65 -5.75 4.31 -1.87
N ASN A 66 -5.40 5.01 -0.79
CA ASN A 66 -4.82 6.34 -0.88
C ASN A 66 -3.31 6.27 -0.70
N CYS A 67 -2.58 6.28 -1.82
CA CYS A 67 -1.12 6.17 -1.78
C CYS A 67 -0.43 7.49 -1.42
N ASP A 68 -1.17 8.59 -1.35
CA ASP A 68 -0.59 9.86 -0.89
C ASP A 68 -0.44 9.91 0.64
N HIS A 69 -1.11 9.01 1.35
CA HIS A 69 -1.12 9.04 2.82
C HIS A 69 -0.61 7.75 3.45
N MET A 70 0.34 7.11 2.79
CA MET A 70 0.96 5.92 3.37
C MET A 70 1.63 6.28 4.69
N GLN A 71 1.61 5.36 5.63
CA GLN A 71 2.22 5.59 6.92
C GLN A 71 2.70 4.28 7.53
N THR A 72 3.60 4.41 8.49
CA THR A 72 4.13 3.27 9.22
C THR A 72 3.42 3.18 10.56
N VAL A 73 2.87 2.02 10.86
CA VAL A 73 2.05 1.83 12.06
C VAL A 73 2.52 0.61 12.83
N ALA A 74 2.14 0.55 14.11
CA ALA A 74 2.49 -0.59 14.95
C ALA A 74 1.76 -1.84 14.44
N ARG A 75 2.52 -2.90 14.21
CA ARG A 75 1.96 -4.17 13.75
C ARG A 75 0.86 -4.68 14.69
N ALA A 76 1.05 -4.50 15.98
CA ALA A 76 0.12 -5.00 16.99
C ALA A 76 -1.26 -4.37 16.89
N LYS A 77 -1.38 -3.23 16.22
CA LYS A 77 -2.67 -2.54 16.07
C LYS A 77 -3.42 -2.93 14.80
N ILE A 78 -2.82 -3.78 13.97
CA ILE A 78 -3.45 -4.26 12.75
C ILE A 78 -4.34 -5.44 13.12
N GLY A 79 -5.59 -5.39 12.68
CA GLY A 79 -6.60 -6.35 13.07
C GLY A 79 -6.97 -7.33 11.97
N ASP A 80 -8.26 -7.67 11.91
CA ASP A 80 -8.75 -8.77 11.10
C ASP A 80 -8.60 -8.54 9.60
N LEU A 81 -8.44 -9.65 8.90
CA LEU A 81 -8.35 -9.65 7.44
C LEU A 81 -9.72 -9.34 6.83
N ILE A 82 -9.72 -8.45 5.84
CA ILE A 82 -10.92 -8.16 5.04
C ILE A 82 -10.84 -8.90 3.73
N THR A 83 -9.74 -8.73 3.00
CA THR A 83 -9.53 -9.39 1.71
C THR A 83 -8.04 -9.35 1.38
N SER A 84 -7.65 -10.04 0.32
CA SER A 84 -6.28 -10.00 -0.20
C SER A 84 -6.35 -9.59 -1.66
N LEU A 85 -5.54 -8.63 -2.05
CA LEU A 85 -5.50 -8.17 -3.43
C LEU A 85 -4.56 -9.04 -4.24
N PRO A 86 -4.99 -9.51 -5.42
CA PRO A 86 -4.13 -10.33 -6.27
C PRO A 86 -3.06 -9.49 -6.95
N SER A 87 -2.07 -10.17 -7.53
CA SER A 87 -0.94 -9.50 -8.17
C SER A 87 -1.32 -8.40 -9.16
N PRO A 88 -2.31 -8.59 -10.03
CA PRO A 88 -2.66 -7.50 -10.96
C PRO A 88 -3.09 -6.23 -10.24
N ARG A 89 -3.83 -6.37 -9.15
CA ARG A 89 -4.25 -5.19 -8.38
C ARG A 89 -3.07 -4.56 -7.65
N MET A 90 -2.13 -5.39 -7.17
CA MET A 90 -0.93 -4.87 -6.53
C MET A 90 -0.04 -4.16 -7.55
N THR A 91 -0.09 -4.55 -8.81
CA THR A 91 0.60 -3.82 -9.89
C THR A 91 0.00 -2.42 -10.03
N ASP A 92 -1.33 -2.30 -9.97
CA ASP A 92 -1.99 -1.00 -10.01
C ASP A 92 -1.56 -0.14 -8.83
N VAL A 93 -1.46 -0.75 -7.65
CA VAL A 93 -0.99 -0.05 -6.45
C VAL A 93 0.44 0.46 -6.66
N GLY A 94 1.29 -0.37 -7.26
CA GLY A 94 2.67 0.04 -7.56
C GLY A 94 2.74 1.26 -8.48
N ARG A 95 1.86 1.31 -9.48
CA ARG A 95 1.79 2.48 -10.36
C ARG A 95 1.36 3.73 -9.59
N ALA A 96 0.37 3.58 -8.72
CA ALA A 96 -0.11 4.70 -7.91
C ALA A 96 0.97 5.22 -6.97
N ILE A 97 1.77 4.31 -6.40
CA ILE A 97 2.87 4.70 -5.54
C ILE A 97 3.94 5.47 -6.32
N ARG A 98 4.28 4.99 -7.51
CA ARG A 98 5.26 5.70 -8.33
C ARG A 98 4.78 7.10 -8.66
N PHE A 99 3.49 7.26 -8.92
CA PHE A 99 2.94 8.58 -9.16
C PHE A 99 2.98 9.43 -7.89
N ALA A 100 2.54 8.87 -6.77
CA ALA A 100 2.46 9.61 -5.50
C ALA A 100 3.83 10.10 -5.05
N LEU A 101 4.87 9.30 -5.28
CA LEU A 101 6.22 9.64 -4.86
C LEU A 101 7.07 10.22 -5.99
N ASP A 102 6.45 10.43 -7.15
CA ASP A 102 7.13 11.00 -8.32
C ASP A 102 8.36 10.17 -8.75
N ILE A 103 8.19 8.84 -8.75
CA ILE A 103 9.26 7.93 -9.19
C ILE A 103 8.96 7.53 -10.62
N SER A 104 9.81 7.95 -11.56
CA SER A 104 9.61 7.65 -12.96
C SER A 104 9.94 6.19 -13.24
N ARG A 105 9.38 5.66 -14.33
CA ARG A 105 9.70 4.31 -14.77
C ARG A 105 11.18 4.16 -15.08
N VAL A 106 11.76 5.16 -15.70
CA VAL A 106 13.19 5.14 -16.05
C VAL A 106 14.03 5.09 -14.78
N GLU A 107 13.68 5.92 -13.82
CA GLU A 107 14.36 5.95 -12.53
C GLU A 107 14.31 4.59 -11.85
N ALA A 108 13.15 3.96 -11.83
CA ALA A 108 13.00 2.66 -11.22
C ALA A 108 13.83 1.60 -11.93
N LEU A 109 13.86 1.64 -13.26
CA LEU A 109 14.67 0.69 -14.03
C LEU A 109 16.15 0.89 -13.79
N LEU A 110 16.59 2.12 -13.68
CA LEU A 110 18.00 2.41 -13.40
C LEU A 110 18.40 1.91 -12.03
N SER A 111 17.52 2.04 -11.05
CA SER A 111 17.79 1.53 -9.72
C SER A 111 18.03 0.04 -9.73
N GLU A 112 17.24 -0.69 -10.50
CA GLU A 112 17.40 -2.14 -10.59
C GLU A 112 18.62 -2.53 -11.38
N GLY A 113 18.79 -1.90 -12.54
CA GLY A 113 19.89 -2.25 -13.39
C GLY A 113 21.22 -1.75 -12.88
N GLY A 114 21.13 -0.64 -12.15
CA GLY A 114 22.35 -0.04 -11.64
C GLY A 114 22.92 -0.77 -10.49
N SER A 115 22.24 -1.77 -10.06
CA SER A 115 22.73 -2.48 -8.94
C SER A 115 24.14 -2.72 -9.13
N GLY A 116 24.51 -2.89 -10.20
CA GLY A 116 25.84 -3.08 -10.37
C GLY A 116 26.60 -1.88 -10.25
N ARG A 117 26.13 -0.84 -10.34
CA ARG A 117 26.91 0.20 -10.37
C ARG A 117 26.47 1.23 -9.75
N SER A 118 26.03 1.17 -9.24
CA SER A 118 25.91 1.99 -8.71
C SER A 118 26.13 2.91 -8.44
N SER A 119 26.42 2.86 -8.61
CA SER A 119 26.73 3.59 -8.45
C SER A 119 26.81 4.35 -8.78
N ALA A 120 26.78 4.35 -9.18
CA ALA A 120 26.99 5.14 -9.56
C ALA A 120 26.29 5.93 -9.33
N GLY A 121 26.12 5.97 -9.18
CA GLY A 121 25.69 6.68 -9.07
C GLY A 121 25.03 6.82 -8.55
N GLY A 122 25.11 6.33 -8.45
CA GLY A 122 24.47 6.48 -8.02
C GLY A 122 24.05 6.62 -7.75
#